data_80ccbe5bfe5fbed0518876e9516d5bdb
#
_entry.id   80ccbe5bfe5fbed0518876e9516d5bdb
#
_cell.length_a   1.000
_cell.length_b   1.000
_cell.length_c   1.000
_cell.angle_alpha   90.00
_cell.angle_beta   90.00
_cell.angle_gamma   90.00
#
_symmetry.space_group_name_H-M   'P 1'
#
loop_
_entity.id
_entity.type
_entity.pdbx_description
1 polymer ?
#
loop_
_entity_poly.entity_id
_entity_poly.type
_entity_poly.pdbx_seq_one_letter_code
_entity_poly.pdbx_strand_id
1 'polypeptide(L)'
;MGKRRLEKAIAQFGDRANFSVVWRPFFLNPDLPAEGVPKLEYYHHRFGKARVESMIPHMKQVGQEEGIEFEYGGVIGNTMDAHRLMEWALQVHGEKVQNDLSEQLMRAYF
;
A
#
# COMPACT_ATOMS: atom_id res chain seq x y z
N MET A 1 3.80 5.29 1.14
CA MET A 1 3.98 6.77 0.98
C MET A 1 2.72 7.55 1.32
N GLY A 2 1.60 7.43 0.61
CA GLY A 2 0.40 8.24 0.85
C GLY A 2 -0.09 8.24 2.29
N LYS A 3 -0.20 7.06 2.91
CA LYS A 3 -0.58 6.90 4.32
C LYS A 3 0.34 7.72 5.25
N ARG A 4 1.66 7.60 5.09
CA ARG A 4 2.64 8.33 5.94
C ARG A 4 2.57 9.83 5.76
N ARG A 5 2.35 10.32 4.54
CA ARG A 5 2.16 11.75 4.28
C ARG A 5 0.87 12.26 4.90
N LEU A 6 -0.21 11.49 4.84
CA LEU A 6 -1.47 11.80 5.51
C LEU A 6 -1.26 11.88 7.04
N GLU A 7 -0.60 10.90 7.63
CA GLU A 7 -0.30 10.88 9.08
C GLU A 7 0.57 12.06 9.52
N LYS A 8 1.59 12.42 8.73
CA LYS A 8 2.39 13.63 8.97
C LYS A 8 1.55 14.90 8.91
N ALA A 9 0.66 15.01 7.92
CA ALA A 9 -0.23 16.17 7.78
C ALA A 9 -1.20 16.27 8.97
N ILE A 10 -1.80 15.16 9.39
CA ILE A 10 -2.68 15.10 10.57
C ILE A 10 -1.91 15.55 11.83
N ALA A 11 -0.69 15.02 12.03
CA ALA A 11 0.14 15.39 13.17
C ALA A 11 0.48 16.90 13.20
N GLN A 12 0.69 17.54 12.05
CA GLN A 12 0.94 18.99 11.95
C GLN A 12 -0.30 19.82 12.32
N PHE A 13 -1.50 19.28 12.16
CA PHE A 13 -2.73 19.96 12.61
C PHE A 13 -2.82 20.01 14.14
N GLY A 14 -2.29 19.01 14.84
CA GLY A 14 -2.37 18.92 16.30
C GLY A 14 -3.82 18.91 16.78
N ASP A 15 -4.11 19.64 17.86
CA ASP A 15 -5.42 19.67 18.51
C ASP A 15 -6.45 20.57 17.81
N ARG A 16 -6.10 21.16 16.66
CA ARG A 16 -6.99 22.07 15.93
C ARG A 16 -8.18 21.35 15.24
N ALA A 17 -8.05 20.05 15.01
CA ALA A 17 -9.11 19.24 14.43
C ALA A 17 -8.99 17.78 14.87
N ASN A 18 -10.13 17.08 14.95
CA ASN A 18 -10.18 15.64 15.10
C ASN A 18 -10.37 14.99 13.74
N PHE A 19 -9.55 13.99 13.45
CA PHE A 19 -9.60 13.25 12.18
C PHE A 19 -10.07 11.82 12.40
N SER A 20 -11.03 11.39 11.58
CA SER A 20 -11.43 10.01 11.42
C SER A 20 -10.93 9.52 10.06
N VAL A 21 -10.10 8.48 10.05
CA VAL A 21 -9.51 7.93 8.83
C VAL A 21 -9.95 6.48 8.68
N VAL A 22 -10.72 6.22 7.64
CA VAL A 22 -11.24 4.90 7.32
C VAL A 22 -10.71 4.46 5.96
N TRP A 23 -10.11 3.27 5.92
CA TRP A 23 -9.62 2.66 4.68
C TRP A 23 -10.75 1.89 4.02
N ARG A 24 -11.02 2.21 2.73
CA ARG A 24 -12.06 1.53 1.95
C ARG A 24 -11.45 0.67 0.85
N PRO A 25 -12.06 -0.48 0.52
CA PRO A 25 -11.56 -1.36 -0.53
C PRO A 25 -11.64 -0.69 -1.90
N PHE A 26 -10.55 -0.83 -2.67
CA PHE A 26 -10.50 -0.44 -4.07
C PHE A 26 -9.62 -1.41 -4.85
N PHE A 27 -10.16 -2.02 -5.89
CA PHE A 27 -9.42 -2.94 -6.75
C PHE A 27 -8.75 -2.19 -7.89
N LEU A 28 -7.44 -1.98 -7.77
CA LEU A 28 -6.64 -1.38 -8.83
C LEU A 28 -6.50 -2.33 -10.03
N ASN A 29 -6.40 -3.63 -9.77
CA ASN A 29 -6.25 -4.70 -10.75
C ASN A 29 -7.14 -5.90 -10.36
N PRO A 30 -8.44 -5.86 -10.67
CA PRO A 30 -9.39 -6.91 -10.25
C PRO A 30 -9.13 -8.26 -10.90
N ASP A 31 -8.49 -8.26 -12.08
CA ASP A 31 -8.26 -9.46 -12.90
C ASP A 31 -6.98 -10.23 -12.52
N LEU A 32 -6.22 -9.76 -11.54
CA LEU A 32 -5.05 -10.50 -11.06
C LEU A 32 -5.47 -11.80 -10.39
N PRO A 33 -4.76 -12.92 -10.67
CA PRO A 33 -5.06 -14.20 -10.04
C PRO A 33 -4.73 -14.19 -8.54
N ALA A 34 -5.43 -15.01 -7.76
CA ALA A 34 -5.22 -15.10 -6.31
C ALA A 34 -3.84 -15.65 -5.96
N GLU A 35 -3.32 -16.60 -6.72
CA GLU A 35 -1.97 -17.16 -6.59
C GLU A 35 -0.85 -16.16 -6.90
N GLY A 36 -1.19 -15.09 -7.60
CA GLY A 36 -0.27 -14.04 -7.98
C GLY A 36 0.59 -14.37 -9.20
N VAL A 37 1.27 -13.33 -9.68
CA VAL A 37 2.24 -13.40 -10.79
C VAL A 37 3.54 -12.70 -10.39
N PRO A 38 4.71 -13.04 -10.98
CA PRO A 38 5.96 -12.35 -10.69
C PRO A 38 5.83 -10.83 -10.89
N LYS A 39 6.10 -10.07 -9.84
CA LYS A 39 5.84 -8.61 -9.79
C LYS A 39 6.56 -7.85 -10.89
N LEU A 40 7.86 -8.11 -11.09
CA LEU A 40 8.65 -7.44 -12.11
C LEU A 40 8.20 -7.77 -13.53
N GLU A 41 7.86 -9.03 -13.82
CA GLU A 41 7.36 -9.44 -15.12
C GLU A 41 6.03 -8.74 -15.43
N TYR A 42 5.12 -8.69 -14.46
CA TYR A 42 3.87 -7.97 -14.58
C TYR A 42 4.08 -6.48 -14.89
N TYR A 43 5.02 -5.82 -14.18
CA TYR A 43 5.33 -4.42 -14.41
C TYR A 43 5.99 -4.19 -15.78
N HIS A 44 6.94 -5.06 -16.19
CA HIS A 44 7.56 -4.98 -17.51
C HIS A 44 6.53 -5.10 -18.64
N HIS A 45 5.59 -6.04 -18.50
CA HIS A 45 4.52 -6.21 -19.47
C HIS A 45 3.58 -4.99 -19.52
N ARG A 46 3.21 -4.44 -18.37
CA ARG A 46 2.22 -3.37 -18.27
C ARG A 46 2.78 -1.98 -18.63
N PHE A 47 4.01 -1.69 -18.24
CA PHE A 47 4.60 -0.35 -18.34
C PHE A 47 5.81 -0.26 -19.27
N GLY A 48 6.33 -1.38 -19.74
CA GLY A 48 7.55 -1.47 -20.53
C GLY A 48 8.82 -1.55 -19.66
N LYS A 49 9.75 -2.40 -20.08
CA LYS A 49 10.97 -2.71 -19.32
C LYS A 49 11.80 -1.46 -18.99
N ALA A 50 12.13 -0.65 -20.01
CA ALA A 50 12.95 0.55 -19.82
C ALA A 50 12.36 1.54 -18.80
N ARG A 51 11.02 1.71 -18.84
CA ARG A 51 10.32 2.59 -17.89
C ARG A 51 10.39 2.04 -16.46
N VAL A 52 10.19 0.75 -16.27
CA VAL A 52 10.27 0.11 -14.95
C VAL A 52 11.68 0.20 -14.38
N GLU A 53 12.71 -0.09 -15.19
CA GLU A 53 14.10 -0.01 -14.77
C GLU A 53 14.53 1.40 -14.36
N SER A 54 14.02 2.44 -15.03
CA SER A 54 14.27 3.83 -14.62
C SER A 54 13.47 4.26 -13.40
N MET A 55 12.26 3.74 -13.23
CA MET A 55 11.36 4.08 -12.14
C MET A 55 11.83 3.52 -10.79
N ILE A 56 12.31 2.29 -10.75
CA ILE A 56 12.65 1.59 -9.51
C ILE A 56 13.64 2.37 -8.63
N PRO A 57 14.81 2.86 -9.15
CA PRO A 57 15.74 3.63 -8.34
C PRO A 57 15.11 4.91 -7.75
N HIS A 58 14.34 5.62 -8.58
CA HIS A 58 13.63 6.82 -8.13
C HIS A 58 12.62 6.50 -7.02
N MET A 59 11.81 5.46 -7.18
CA MET A 59 10.84 5.06 -6.16
C MET A 59 11.50 4.58 -4.87
N LYS A 60 12.61 3.87 -4.94
CA LYS A 60 13.40 3.50 -3.75
C LYS A 60 13.89 4.73 -3.01
N GLN A 61 14.42 5.74 -3.71
CA GLN A 61 14.82 7.00 -3.11
C GLN A 61 13.66 7.72 -2.42
N VAL A 62 12.54 7.91 -3.10
CA VAL A 62 11.33 8.54 -2.53
C VAL A 62 10.77 7.72 -1.35
N GLY A 63 10.91 6.39 -1.41
CA GLY A 63 10.55 5.51 -0.28
C GLY A 63 11.40 5.78 0.95
N GLN A 64 12.72 5.88 0.78
CA GLN A 64 13.65 6.16 1.89
C GLN A 64 13.34 7.46 2.61
N GLU A 65 12.94 8.53 1.89
CA GLU A 65 12.50 9.80 2.49
C GLU A 65 11.29 9.64 3.42
N GLU A 66 10.48 8.62 3.17
CA GLU A 66 9.31 8.26 3.99
C GLU A 66 9.60 7.10 4.95
N GLY A 67 10.85 6.64 5.06
CA GLY A 67 11.25 5.50 5.88
C GLY A 67 10.68 4.16 5.38
N ILE A 68 10.60 4.00 4.05
CA ILE A 68 10.11 2.78 3.39
C ILE A 68 11.20 2.21 2.50
N GLU A 69 11.57 0.96 2.75
CA GLU A 69 12.49 0.19 1.89
C GLU A 69 11.66 -0.61 0.88
N PHE A 70 11.45 -0.04 -0.31
CA PHE A 70 10.68 -0.73 -1.34
C PHE A 70 11.42 -1.92 -1.93
N GLU A 71 10.76 -3.09 -1.93
CA GLU A 71 11.19 -4.29 -2.60
C GLU A 71 10.30 -4.60 -3.82
N TYR A 72 10.96 -4.88 -4.95
CA TYR A 72 10.28 -5.15 -6.23
C TYR A 72 10.31 -6.64 -6.62
N GLY A 73 10.86 -7.50 -5.77
CA GLY A 73 10.77 -8.95 -5.90
C GLY A 73 9.40 -9.50 -5.50
N GLY A 74 9.30 -10.84 -5.53
CA GLY A 74 8.07 -11.54 -5.13
C GLY A 74 6.95 -11.48 -6.15
N VAL A 75 5.73 -11.66 -5.68
CA VAL A 75 4.53 -11.75 -6.52
C VAL A 75 3.56 -10.59 -6.27
N ILE A 76 2.75 -10.28 -7.28
CA ILE A 76 1.59 -9.40 -7.17
C ILE A 76 0.35 -10.21 -7.49
N GLY A 77 -0.67 -10.14 -6.65
CA GLY A 77 -1.91 -10.91 -6.79
C GLY A 77 -3.16 -10.10 -6.50
N ASN A 78 -4.30 -10.76 -6.56
CA ASN A 78 -5.58 -10.17 -6.24
C ASN A 78 -5.63 -9.76 -4.76
N THR A 79 -6.15 -8.59 -4.48
CA THR A 79 -6.17 -7.99 -3.13
C THR A 79 -7.48 -8.23 -2.36
N MET A 80 -8.35 -9.13 -2.83
CA MET A 80 -9.67 -9.40 -2.22
C MET A 80 -9.55 -9.73 -0.73
N ASP A 81 -8.70 -10.69 -0.38
CA ASP A 81 -8.62 -11.15 1.01
C ASP A 81 -8.00 -10.10 1.93
N ALA A 82 -7.03 -9.32 1.44
CA ALA A 82 -6.51 -8.18 2.17
C ALA A 82 -7.61 -7.14 2.45
N HIS A 83 -8.46 -6.84 1.46
CA HIS A 83 -9.59 -5.92 1.64
C HIS A 83 -10.65 -6.48 2.60
N ARG A 84 -10.97 -7.77 2.52
CA ARG A 84 -11.89 -8.43 3.45
C ARG A 84 -11.38 -8.35 4.89
N LEU A 85 -10.11 -8.63 5.11
CA LEU A 85 -9.47 -8.53 6.41
C LEU A 85 -9.50 -7.09 6.96
N MET A 86 -9.22 -6.11 6.11
CA MET A 86 -9.30 -4.69 6.47
C MET A 86 -10.71 -4.26 6.85
N GLU A 87 -11.73 -4.69 6.12
CA GLU A 87 -13.13 -4.38 6.42
C GLU A 87 -13.59 -5.07 7.73
N TRP A 88 -13.20 -6.34 7.92
CA TRP A 88 -13.46 -7.04 9.17
C TRP A 88 -12.82 -6.32 10.38
N ALA A 89 -11.56 -5.90 10.26
CA ALA A 89 -10.86 -5.18 11.32
C ALA A 89 -11.57 -3.87 11.68
N LEU A 90 -12.09 -3.14 10.69
CA LEU A 90 -12.87 -1.92 10.91
C LEU A 90 -14.17 -2.21 11.69
N GLN A 91 -14.92 -3.22 11.25
CA GLN A 91 -16.23 -3.53 11.82
C GLN A 91 -16.14 -4.07 13.26
N VAL A 92 -15.11 -4.88 13.55
CA VAL A 92 -14.98 -5.56 14.84
C VAL A 92 -14.13 -4.76 15.84
N HIS A 93 -13.12 -4.06 15.37
CA HIS A 93 -12.11 -3.43 16.22
C HIS A 93 -11.94 -1.91 16.00
N GLY A 94 -12.60 -1.35 15.00
CA GLY A 94 -12.60 0.09 14.72
C GLY A 94 -11.40 0.60 13.93
N GLU A 95 -11.38 1.91 13.71
CA GLU A 95 -10.48 2.62 12.81
C GLU A 95 -8.99 2.45 13.18
N LYS A 96 -8.68 2.50 14.47
CA LYS A 96 -7.29 2.38 14.92
C LYS A 96 -6.67 1.04 14.54
N VAL A 97 -7.38 -0.06 14.81
CA VAL A 97 -6.89 -1.41 14.47
C VAL A 97 -6.83 -1.60 12.95
N GLN A 98 -7.80 -1.09 12.21
CA GLN A 98 -7.75 -1.09 10.75
C GLN A 98 -6.51 -0.34 10.23
N ASN A 99 -6.19 0.83 10.80
CA ASN A 99 -5.03 1.61 10.39
C ASN A 99 -3.71 0.89 10.70
N ASP A 100 -3.60 0.26 11.87
CA ASP A 100 -2.43 -0.53 12.27
C ASP A 100 -2.27 -1.77 11.35
N LEU A 101 -3.36 -2.46 11.04
CA LEU A 101 -3.37 -3.58 10.11
C LEU A 101 -2.94 -3.16 8.69
N SER A 102 -3.39 -2.00 8.22
CA SER A 102 -2.98 -1.47 6.91
C SER A 102 -1.46 -1.30 6.81
N GLU A 103 -0.82 -0.84 7.88
CA GLU A 103 0.63 -0.71 7.96
C GLU A 103 1.33 -2.07 7.87
N GLN A 104 0.83 -3.08 8.58
CA GLN A 104 1.41 -4.43 8.55
C GLN A 104 1.27 -5.09 7.17
N LEU A 105 0.11 -4.98 6.53
CA LEU A 105 -0.10 -5.48 5.18
C LEU A 105 0.82 -4.81 4.16
N MET A 106 0.99 -3.49 4.25
CA MET A 106 1.90 -2.75 3.37
C MET A 106 3.36 -3.13 3.60
N ARG A 107 3.80 -3.34 4.84
CA ARG A 107 5.15 -3.80 5.16
C ARG A 107 5.44 -5.21 4.63
N ALA A 108 4.44 -6.09 4.67
CA ALA A 108 4.58 -7.45 4.15
C ALA A 108 4.66 -7.48 2.61
N TYR A 109 4.08 -6.47 1.94
CA TYR A 109 4.03 -6.40 0.48
C TYR A 109 5.20 -5.63 -0.13
N PHE A 110 5.66 -4.57 0.50
CA PHE A 110 6.71 -3.67 0.02
C PHE A 110 8.06 -3.88 0.68
#